data_9169077ae40b189785c093c1466eff19
#
_entry.id   9169077ae40b189785c093c1466eff19
#
_cell.length_a   1.000
_cell.length_b   1.000
_cell.length_c   1.000
_cell.angle_alpha   90.00
_cell.angle_beta   90.00
_cell.angle_gamma   90.00
#
_symmetry.space_group_name_H-M   'P 1'
#
loop_
_entity.id
_entity.type
_entity.pdbx_description
1 polymer ?
#
loop_
_entity_poly.entity_id
_entity_poly.type
_entity_poly.pdbx_seq_one_letter_code
_entity_poly.pdbx_strand_id
1 'polypeptide(L)'
;MLSRFVPQILKRNSGRARLLAGVLAVLGALLAGCAGTDTATAPPAASRHAASVPAWAAGMATVPESRLPVEARRTLALIDKGGPYPYARDGIVFGNFEGRLPRHQRGYYHEYTVPTPGSSDRGARRLLTGDGGECFYTDDHYNSFRAVLR
;
A
#
# COMPACT_ATOMS: atom_id res chain seq x y z
N MET A 1 23.30 -46.37 13.23
CA MET A 1 23.03 -46.44 14.68
C MET A 1 22.56 -45.08 15.17
N LEU A 2 21.38 -45.12 15.78
CA LEU A 2 20.74 -44.22 16.70
C LEU A 2 20.10 -42.94 16.14
N SER A 3 18.83 -43.11 15.80
CA SER A 3 17.75 -42.14 15.86
C SER A 3 17.69 -41.36 17.19
N ARG A 4 17.41 -40.08 17.14
CA ARG A 4 16.75 -39.40 18.25
C ARG A 4 15.54 -38.62 17.74
N PHE A 5 14.41 -39.22 17.97
CA PHE A 5 13.06 -38.63 17.96
C PHE A 5 12.92 -37.66 19.14
N VAL A 6 12.40 -36.46 18.91
CA VAL A 6 11.93 -35.55 19.96
C VAL A 6 10.46 -35.28 19.72
N PRO A 7 9.58 -35.54 20.70
CA PRO A 7 8.14 -35.43 20.51
C PRO A 7 7.66 -33.97 20.70
N GLN A 8 6.73 -33.60 19.85
CA GLN A 8 5.90 -32.41 19.89
C GLN A 8 5.03 -32.40 21.15
N ILE A 9 5.16 -31.37 21.97
CA ILE A 9 4.23 -31.11 23.08
C ILE A 9 3.13 -30.18 22.64
N LEU A 10 1.96 -30.77 22.47
CA LEU A 10 0.68 -30.11 22.23
C LEU A 10 0.21 -29.44 23.52
N LYS A 11 0.19 -28.12 23.61
CA LYS A 11 -0.48 -27.40 24.70
C LYS A 11 -1.85 -26.92 24.23
N ARG A 12 -2.86 -27.76 24.55
CA ARG A 12 -4.29 -27.37 24.61
C ARG A 12 -4.48 -26.43 25.81
N ASN A 13 -5.03 -25.29 25.59
CA ASN A 13 -5.55 -24.46 26.67
C ASN A 13 -7.06 -24.32 26.51
N SER A 14 -7.74 -25.11 27.31
CA SER A 14 -9.18 -25.05 27.55
C SER A 14 -9.44 -24.15 28.77
N GLY A 15 -10.48 -23.38 28.73
CA GLY A 15 -11.05 -22.80 29.94
C GLY A 15 -11.57 -21.40 29.71
N ARG A 16 -12.76 -21.15 29.82
CA ARG A 16 -13.89 -21.35 30.69
C ARG A 16 -14.93 -20.29 30.38
N ALA A 17 -16.09 -20.77 30.02
CA ALA A 17 -17.34 -20.01 30.04
C ALA A 17 -17.62 -19.43 31.44
N ARG A 18 -18.14 -18.22 31.50
CA ARG A 18 -18.94 -17.73 32.63
C ARG A 18 -20.12 -16.96 32.10
N LEU A 19 -21.25 -17.65 32.13
CA LEU A 19 -22.61 -17.12 32.18
C LEU A 19 -22.81 -16.41 33.51
N LEU A 20 -23.37 -15.22 33.54
CA LEU A 20 -24.19 -14.74 34.62
C LEU A 20 -25.32 -13.87 34.05
N ALA A 21 -26.51 -14.37 34.26
CA ALA A 21 -27.77 -13.70 34.07
C ALA A 21 -28.01 -12.67 35.17
N GLY A 22 -28.68 -11.59 34.84
CA GLY A 22 -29.21 -10.64 35.82
C GLY A 22 -30.33 -9.82 35.21
N VAL A 23 -31.56 -10.27 35.46
CA VAL A 23 -32.83 -9.58 35.25
C VAL A 23 -32.96 -8.49 36.32
N LEU A 24 -33.43 -7.28 36.00
CA LEU A 24 -34.57 -6.63 36.68
C LEU A 24 -35.03 -5.37 35.93
N ALA A 25 -36.31 -5.34 35.70
CA ALA A 25 -37.10 -4.23 35.24
C ALA A 25 -37.34 -3.21 36.36
N VAL A 26 -37.44 -1.92 36.04
CA VAL A 26 -38.36 -0.98 36.74
C VAL A 26 -38.80 0.12 35.76
N LEU A 27 -40.09 0.26 35.76
CA LEU A 27 -41.01 1.22 35.19
C LEU A 27 -40.82 2.62 35.77
N GLY A 28 -41.00 3.67 34.97
CA GLY A 28 -41.33 4.97 35.59
C GLY A 28 -41.16 6.21 34.75
N ALA A 29 -42.25 6.76 34.34
CA ALA A 29 -42.61 8.16 34.24
C ALA A 29 -42.28 8.96 32.97
N LEU A 30 -43.35 9.25 32.23
CA LEU A 30 -43.60 10.33 31.30
C LEU A 30 -43.30 11.70 31.92
N LEU A 31 -42.50 12.51 31.22
CA LEU A 31 -42.62 13.97 31.27
C LEU A 31 -42.41 14.53 29.86
N ALA A 32 -43.47 15.09 29.34
CA ALA A 32 -43.48 15.87 28.12
C ALA A 32 -42.72 17.17 28.34
N GLY A 33 -41.74 17.45 27.46
CA GLY A 33 -41.04 18.72 27.38
C GLY A 33 -40.78 19.06 25.94
N CYS A 34 -41.49 20.10 25.49
CA CYS A 34 -41.46 20.65 24.13
C CYS A 34 -40.13 21.31 23.78
N ALA A 35 -39.87 21.27 22.50
CA ALA A 35 -39.22 22.29 21.68
C ALA A 35 -37.70 22.45 21.82
N GLY A 36 -37.04 22.17 20.74
CA GLY A 36 -35.66 22.49 20.41
C GLY A 36 -35.22 21.69 19.20
N THR A 37 -35.79 21.96 18.03
CA THR A 37 -35.28 21.43 16.76
C THR A 37 -34.08 22.24 16.32
N ASP A 38 -32.96 22.01 16.98
CA ASP A 38 -31.66 22.33 16.37
C ASP A 38 -31.22 21.10 15.59
N THR A 39 -31.69 21.05 14.34
CA THR A 39 -31.16 20.14 13.32
C THR A 39 -29.74 20.65 13.01
N ALA A 40 -28.78 20.24 13.82
CA ALA A 40 -27.39 20.34 13.42
C ALA A 40 -27.22 19.40 12.22
N THR A 41 -27.39 19.93 11.04
CA THR A 41 -26.97 19.29 9.79
C THR A 41 -25.48 19.05 9.90
N ALA A 42 -25.09 17.85 10.31
CA ALA A 42 -23.70 17.41 10.21
C ALA A 42 -23.30 17.58 8.73
N PRO A 43 -22.17 18.24 8.44
CA PRO A 43 -21.70 18.35 7.07
C PRO A 43 -21.57 16.92 6.53
N PRO A 44 -21.96 16.68 5.26
CA PRO A 44 -21.81 15.36 4.67
C PRO A 44 -20.36 14.95 4.80
N ALA A 45 -20.10 13.88 5.55
CA ALA A 45 -18.79 13.26 5.58
C ALA A 45 -18.45 12.99 4.12
N ALA A 46 -17.54 13.79 3.57
CA ALA A 46 -17.00 13.55 2.25
C ALA A 46 -16.47 12.13 2.26
N SER A 47 -17.22 11.24 1.64
CA SER A 47 -16.80 9.86 1.39
C SER A 47 -15.48 9.99 0.62
N ARG A 48 -14.37 9.95 1.35
CA ARG A 48 -13.08 9.70 0.73
C ARG A 48 -13.24 8.34 0.09
N HIS A 49 -13.47 8.31 -1.21
CA HIS A 49 -13.33 7.12 -1.99
C HIS A 49 -11.89 6.66 -1.72
N ALA A 50 -11.75 5.69 -0.83
CA ALA A 50 -10.51 4.92 -0.75
C ALA A 50 -10.40 4.28 -2.14
N ALA A 51 -9.53 4.84 -2.99
CA ALA A 51 -9.25 4.26 -4.28
C ALA A 51 -8.91 2.79 -4.02
N SER A 52 -9.72 1.89 -4.54
CA SER A 52 -9.49 0.45 -4.35
C SER A 52 -8.12 0.12 -4.91
N VAL A 53 -7.30 -0.57 -4.11
CA VAL A 53 -5.97 -1.00 -4.56
C VAL A 53 -6.16 -1.89 -5.78
N PRO A 54 -5.54 -1.57 -6.93
CA PRO A 54 -5.64 -2.39 -8.13
C PRO A 54 -5.16 -3.82 -7.87
N ALA A 55 -5.73 -4.80 -8.57
CA ALA A 55 -5.39 -6.21 -8.37
C ALA A 55 -3.89 -6.49 -8.52
N TRP A 56 -3.20 -5.81 -9.45
CA TRP A 56 -1.77 -5.96 -9.68
C TRP A 56 -0.91 -5.47 -8.49
N ALA A 57 -1.44 -4.59 -7.63
CA ALA A 57 -0.77 -4.07 -6.45
C ALA A 57 -1.18 -4.82 -5.16
N ALA A 58 -1.97 -5.89 -5.28
CA ALA A 58 -2.43 -6.67 -4.12
C ALA A 58 -1.24 -7.23 -3.32
N GLY A 59 -1.25 -7.02 -2.00
CA GLY A 59 -0.17 -7.47 -1.12
C GLY A 59 1.09 -6.62 -1.12
N MET A 60 1.15 -5.55 -1.92
CA MET A 60 2.27 -4.61 -1.95
C MET A 60 1.98 -3.36 -1.10
N ALA A 61 3.04 -2.75 -0.58
CA ALA A 61 2.94 -1.38 -0.08
C ALA A 61 2.54 -0.44 -1.22
N THR A 62 1.67 0.52 -0.96
CA THR A 62 1.20 1.47 -1.97
C THR A 62 1.59 2.90 -1.61
N VAL A 63 1.70 3.75 -2.61
CA VAL A 63 1.90 5.19 -2.45
C VAL A 63 1.08 5.95 -3.51
N PRO A 64 0.23 6.90 -3.13
CA PRO A 64 -0.40 7.79 -4.11
C PRO A 64 0.66 8.61 -4.86
N GLU A 65 0.48 8.82 -6.16
CA GLU A 65 1.39 9.64 -6.97
C GLU A 65 1.63 11.01 -6.33
N SER A 66 0.60 11.63 -5.78
CA SER A 66 0.68 12.95 -5.11
C SER A 66 1.62 12.97 -3.90
N ARG A 67 1.92 11.81 -3.30
CA ARG A 67 2.83 11.67 -2.15
C ARG A 67 4.24 11.26 -2.53
N LEU A 68 4.51 11.02 -3.81
CA LEU A 68 5.86 10.78 -4.27
C LEU A 68 6.71 12.06 -4.11
N PRO A 69 8.05 11.91 -3.96
CA PRO A 69 8.98 13.02 -4.07
C PRO A 69 8.76 13.80 -5.38
N VAL A 70 9.04 15.10 -5.35
CA VAL A 70 8.85 15.95 -6.53
C VAL A 70 9.66 15.49 -7.73
N GLU A 71 10.85 14.94 -7.49
CA GLU A 71 11.74 14.35 -8.51
C GLU A 71 11.06 13.15 -9.19
N ALA A 72 10.45 12.26 -8.40
CA ALA A 72 9.74 11.11 -8.93
C ALA A 72 8.53 11.52 -9.78
N ARG A 73 7.75 12.50 -9.34
CA ARG A 73 6.63 13.04 -10.12
C ARG A 73 7.09 13.68 -11.43
N ARG A 74 8.23 14.37 -11.43
CA ARG A 74 8.83 14.92 -12.66
C ARG A 74 9.26 13.80 -13.62
N THR A 75 9.87 12.73 -13.10
CA THR A 75 10.23 11.57 -13.90
C THR A 75 9.00 10.87 -14.48
N LEU A 76 7.91 10.72 -13.70
CA LEU A 76 6.64 10.20 -14.20
C LEU A 76 6.09 11.04 -15.36
N ALA A 77 6.11 12.36 -15.23
CA ALA A 77 5.66 13.25 -16.31
C ALA A 77 6.51 13.12 -17.58
N LEU A 78 7.80 12.77 -17.48
CA LEU A 78 8.63 12.46 -18.64
C LEU A 78 8.27 11.10 -19.23
N ILE A 79 7.99 10.11 -18.41
CA ILE A 79 7.55 8.78 -18.83
C ILE A 79 6.25 8.90 -19.65
N ASP A 80 5.26 9.64 -19.11
CA ASP A 80 3.97 9.86 -19.79
C ASP A 80 4.10 10.56 -21.15
N LYS A 81 5.14 11.40 -21.32
CA LYS A 81 5.44 12.10 -22.58
C LYS A 81 6.31 11.29 -23.54
N GLY A 82 6.84 10.13 -23.12
CA GLY A 82 7.81 9.37 -23.92
C GLY A 82 9.22 9.99 -23.97
N GLY A 83 9.57 10.82 -23.00
CA GLY A 83 10.89 11.48 -22.90
C GLY A 83 10.88 12.94 -23.35
N PRO A 84 12.05 13.56 -23.61
CA PRO A 84 13.38 12.93 -23.53
C PRO A 84 13.81 12.64 -22.08
N TYR A 85 14.58 11.58 -21.91
CA TYR A 85 15.05 11.15 -20.59
C TYR A 85 16.48 11.68 -20.31
N PRO A 86 16.77 12.11 -19.06
CA PRO A 86 18.07 12.70 -18.73
C PRO A 86 19.20 11.68 -18.58
N TYR A 87 18.90 10.41 -18.34
CA TYR A 87 19.91 9.38 -18.13
C TYR A 87 19.90 8.34 -19.26
N ALA A 88 21.07 7.96 -19.74
CA ALA A 88 21.21 6.98 -20.83
C ALA A 88 20.65 5.59 -20.50
N ARG A 89 20.44 5.29 -19.21
CA ARG A 89 19.83 4.03 -18.78
C ARG A 89 18.32 4.10 -18.54
N ASP A 90 17.72 5.23 -18.75
CA ASP A 90 16.26 5.34 -18.62
C ASP A 90 15.56 4.62 -19.75
N GLY A 91 14.50 3.88 -19.43
CA GLY A 91 13.76 3.07 -20.37
C GLY A 91 14.37 1.70 -20.67
N ILE A 92 15.50 1.32 -20.05
CA ILE A 92 16.02 -0.03 -20.21
C ILE A 92 15.19 -1.07 -19.50
N VAL A 93 15.24 -2.31 -20.00
CA VAL A 93 14.54 -3.45 -19.41
C VAL A 93 15.07 -3.74 -18.00
N PHE A 94 14.16 -3.82 -17.04
CA PHE A 94 14.43 -4.30 -15.67
C PHE A 94 14.09 -5.78 -15.57
N GLY A 95 15.05 -6.59 -15.18
CA GLY A 95 14.93 -8.06 -15.23
C GLY A 95 14.10 -8.70 -14.14
N ASN A 96 13.80 -7.99 -13.03
CA ASN A 96 13.09 -8.54 -11.85
C ASN A 96 13.62 -9.91 -11.38
N PHE A 97 14.93 -10.15 -11.45
CA PHE A 97 15.54 -11.46 -11.14
C PHE A 97 15.28 -11.91 -9.70
N GLU A 98 15.16 -10.96 -8.77
CA GLU A 98 14.89 -11.24 -7.37
C GLU A 98 13.39 -11.45 -7.08
N GLY A 99 12.53 -11.31 -8.09
CA GLY A 99 11.09 -11.55 -7.98
C GLY A 99 10.38 -10.62 -7.01
N ARG A 100 10.86 -9.40 -6.82
CA ARG A 100 10.26 -8.42 -5.88
C ARG A 100 9.02 -7.74 -6.44
N LEU A 101 8.87 -7.72 -7.77
CA LEU A 101 7.66 -7.31 -8.48
C LEU A 101 6.88 -8.55 -8.93
N PRO A 102 5.59 -8.42 -9.28
CA PRO A 102 4.83 -9.50 -9.90
C PRO A 102 5.59 -10.15 -11.07
N ARG A 103 5.43 -11.47 -11.22
CA ARG A 103 6.16 -12.20 -12.26
C ARG A 103 5.55 -11.95 -13.63
N HIS A 104 6.38 -11.49 -14.55
CA HIS A 104 6.06 -11.32 -15.98
C HIS A 104 7.20 -11.83 -16.85
N GLN A 105 6.96 -11.91 -18.14
CA GLN A 105 7.99 -12.27 -19.12
C GLN A 105 9.10 -11.21 -19.15
N ARG A 106 10.27 -11.60 -19.62
CA ARG A 106 11.39 -10.68 -19.80
C ARG A 106 11.00 -9.57 -20.79
N GLY A 107 11.38 -8.35 -20.47
CA GLY A 107 11.05 -7.17 -21.28
C GLY A 107 9.83 -6.40 -20.79
N TYR A 108 9.03 -6.98 -19.87
CA TYR A 108 7.81 -6.36 -19.37
C TYR A 108 8.04 -5.10 -18.54
N TYR A 109 9.14 -5.04 -17.76
CA TYR A 109 9.44 -3.91 -16.89
C TYR A 109 10.54 -3.04 -17.47
N HIS A 110 10.35 -1.71 -17.35
CA HIS A 110 11.33 -0.70 -17.74
C HIS A 110 11.69 0.19 -16.56
N GLU A 111 12.97 0.51 -16.37
CA GLU A 111 13.43 1.34 -15.28
C GLU A 111 13.76 2.77 -15.71
N TYR A 112 13.51 3.70 -14.79
CA TYR A 112 13.81 5.12 -14.96
C TYR A 112 14.45 5.69 -13.69
N THR A 113 15.46 6.51 -13.85
CA THR A 113 16.17 7.16 -12.76
C THR A 113 15.33 8.30 -12.19
N VAL A 114 15.18 8.29 -10.87
CA VAL A 114 14.66 9.44 -10.13
C VAL A 114 15.85 10.17 -9.50
N PRO A 115 16.09 11.44 -9.82
CA PRO A 115 17.17 12.19 -9.21
C PRO A 115 17.14 12.12 -7.69
N THR A 116 18.26 11.85 -7.06
CA THR A 116 18.39 11.82 -5.60
C THR A 116 19.13 13.08 -5.16
N PRO A 117 18.45 14.02 -4.47
CA PRO A 117 19.11 15.25 -4.02
C PRO A 117 20.36 14.95 -3.19
N GLY A 118 21.46 15.65 -3.49
CA GLY A 118 22.75 15.46 -2.81
C GLY A 118 23.56 14.26 -3.28
N SER A 119 23.07 13.43 -4.20
CA SER A 119 23.88 12.36 -4.80
C SER A 119 24.73 12.90 -5.94
N SER A 120 25.99 12.48 -5.98
CA SER A 120 26.93 12.78 -7.07
C SER A 120 26.78 11.85 -8.29
N ASP A 121 25.99 10.78 -8.14
CA ASP A 121 25.68 9.78 -9.17
C ASP A 121 24.16 9.66 -9.42
N ARG A 122 23.72 8.54 -10.02
CA ARG A 122 22.29 8.29 -10.27
C ARG A 122 21.45 8.12 -8.98
N GLY A 123 22.10 7.98 -7.81
CA GLY A 123 21.43 7.69 -6.55
C GLY A 123 20.67 6.35 -6.55
N ALA A 124 19.92 6.12 -5.48
CA ALA A 124 19.21 4.85 -5.26
C ALA A 124 17.76 4.82 -5.78
N ARG A 125 17.19 5.98 -6.13
CA ARG A 125 15.77 6.10 -6.44
C ARG A 125 15.47 5.72 -7.88
N ARG A 126 14.40 4.89 -8.08
CA ARG A 126 13.94 4.48 -9.42
C ARG A 126 12.42 4.50 -9.47
N LEU A 127 11.93 4.70 -10.69
CA LEU A 127 10.59 4.31 -11.10
C LEU A 127 10.70 3.15 -12.07
N LEU A 128 9.75 2.22 -11.96
CA LEU A 128 9.62 1.12 -12.88
C LEU A 128 8.21 1.13 -13.45
N THR A 129 8.08 0.89 -14.74
CA THR A 129 6.78 0.73 -15.39
C THR A 129 6.64 -0.68 -15.93
N GLY A 130 5.43 -1.23 -15.84
CA GLY A 130 5.06 -2.45 -16.55
C GLY A 130 4.27 -2.13 -17.82
N ASP A 131 4.30 -3.02 -18.80
CA ASP A 131 3.55 -2.89 -20.07
C ASP A 131 2.03 -2.82 -19.86
N GLY A 132 1.52 -3.29 -18.71
CA GLY A 132 0.12 -3.18 -18.31
C GLY A 132 -0.27 -1.84 -17.69
N GLY A 133 0.67 -0.89 -17.62
CA GLY A 133 0.44 0.43 -17.01
C GLY A 133 0.71 0.50 -15.52
N GLU A 134 1.23 -0.56 -14.92
CA GLU A 134 1.69 -0.56 -13.54
C GLU A 134 2.87 0.39 -13.37
N CYS A 135 2.94 1.00 -12.19
CA CYS A 135 4.05 1.85 -11.81
C CYS A 135 4.52 1.51 -10.39
N PHE A 136 5.82 1.40 -10.21
CA PHE A 136 6.46 1.09 -8.93
C PHE A 136 7.55 2.09 -8.63
N TYR A 137 7.69 2.42 -7.34
CA TYR A 137 8.73 3.32 -6.86
C TYR A 137 9.62 2.61 -5.84
N THR A 138 10.93 2.79 -5.95
CA THR A 138 11.91 2.39 -4.94
C THR A 138 12.82 3.59 -4.58
N ASP A 139 13.20 3.69 -3.32
CA ASP A 139 14.17 4.69 -2.82
C ASP A 139 15.39 4.05 -2.13
N ASP A 140 15.47 2.72 -2.16
CA ASP A 140 16.47 1.91 -1.49
C ASP A 140 17.23 0.95 -2.44
N HIS A 141 17.39 1.35 -3.70
CA HIS A 141 18.14 0.60 -4.71
C HIS A 141 17.58 -0.82 -4.94
N TYR A 142 16.27 -0.91 -5.20
CA TYR A 142 15.50 -2.13 -5.50
C TYR A 142 15.30 -3.10 -4.34
N ASN A 143 15.67 -2.76 -3.09
CA ASN A 143 15.45 -3.62 -1.94
C ASN A 143 13.95 -3.73 -1.59
N SER A 144 13.20 -2.66 -1.79
CA SER A 144 11.75 -2.64 -1.64
C SER A 144 11.07 -1.82 -2.73
N PHE A 145 9.78 -2.10 -2.95
CA PHE A 145 8.96 -1.37 -3.91
C PHE A 145 7.62 -0.97 -3.30
N ARG A 146 7.13 0.18 -3.74
CA ARG A 146 5.77 0.65 -3.50
C ARG A 146 5.04 0.77 -4.83
N ALA A 147 3.84 0.19 -4.90
CA ALA A 147 2.96 0.37 -6.05
C ALA A 147 2.44 1.82 -6.06
N VAL A 148 2.61 2.52 -7.15
CA VAL A 148 2.18 3.92 -7.31
C VAL A 148 0.73 3.93 -7.77
N LEU A 149 -0.15 4.54 -6.97
CA LEU A 149 -1.56 4.71 -7.31
C LEU A 149 -1.73 6.05 -8.02
N ARG A 150 -2.22 5.99 -9.25
CA ARG A 150 -2.38 7.13 -10.18
C ARG A 150 -3.85 7.41 -10.40
#